data_2bc81e8e320a1bd887234b1b4a0f009b
#
_entry.id   2bc81e8e320a1bd887234b1b4a0f009b
#
_cell.length_a   1.000
_cell.length_b   1.000
_cell.length_c   1.000
_cell.angle_alpha   90.00
_cell.angle_beta   90.00
_cell.angle_gamma   90.00
#
_symmetry.space_group_name_H-M   'P 1'
#
loop_
_entity.id
_entity.type
_entity.pdbx_description
1 polymer ?
#
loop_
_entity_poly.entity_id
_entity_poly.type
_entity_poly.pdbx_seq_one_letter_code
_entity_poly.pdbx_strand_id
1 'polypeptide(L)'
;EYDICEDMKPEAVARELRANPDIKAVVLTSPTYEGVVSDIAGIKEVTRPYAIPLIVDEAHGAHLIFHKYFPDSAVQEGADLVIQSTHKTLPSFTQTAVLHLCSDIVTKEQVEEIIDIYETSSPSYLLMASAEYGIMYMKENQGQLAEYVDNLKNFRRKCEQLKKISLLNQKKLNCFAYDNGKLVFSVKGCGINGKELCQLLYEKYHIELEMENLTYGIAMTSICDKKEDFDELWKAISEIDKMCEEKEKENRSLNKAVNETKIAIQNQDKVEIEICDKNKPKIETKIHNHYKVIQEKENEQIREMGELTLDQNVKRHRIESWQCRGKAMETVELADSTGRVSGKYVMIYPPGVPILVPGEKILKETVENISQYLYNGYNVLGLSCNKIIVLKDL
;
A
#
# COMPACT_ATOMS: atom_id res chain seq x y z
N GLU A 1 7.65 -8.63 2.66
CA GLU A 1 8.94 -7.91 2.71
C GLU A 1 8.78 -6.41 2.46
N TYR A 2 7.83 -6.00 1.60
CA TYR A 2 7.62 -4.59 1.19
C TYR A 2 6.32 -3.99 1.73
N ASP A 3 5.59 -4.65 2.61
CA ASP A 3 4.30 -4.22 3.18
C ASP A 3 3.23 -3.97 2.09
N ILE A 4 3.24 -4.79 1.05
CA ILE A 4 2.33 -4.75 -0.10
C ILE A 4 1.50 -6.04 -0.11
N CYS A 5 0.20 -5.92 -0.45
CA CYS A 5 -0.66 -7.07 -0.61
C CYS A 5 -0.15 -8.00 -1.72
N GLU A 6 -0.13 -9.30 -1.44
CA GLU A 6 0.19 -10.33 -2.43
C GLU A 6 -0.97 -10.53 -3.41
N ASP A 7 -0.67 -11.17 -4.54
CA ASP A 7 -1.69 -11.61 -5.48
C ASP A 7 -2.53 -12.76 -4.90
N MET A 8 -3.82 -12.78 -5.23
CA MET A 8 -4.72 -13.86 -4.85
C MET A 8 -4.39 -15.13 -5.64
N LYS A 9 -4.08 -16.21 -4.93
CA LYS A 9 -3.73 -17.48 -5.55
C LYS A 9 -4.99 -18.33 -5.85
N PRO A 10 -5.11 -18.96 -7.02
CA PRO A 10 -6.24 -19.86 -7.36
C PRO A 10 -6.46 -20.96 -6.31
N GLU A 11 -5.39 -21.51 -5.72
CA GLU A 11 -5.45 -22.56 -4.70
C GLU A 11 -6.11 -22.07 -3.39
N ALA A 12 -5.90 -20.80 -3.04
CA ALA A 12 -6.54 -20.18 -1.88
C ALA A 12 -8.06 -20.07 -2.11
N VAL A 13 -8.46 -19.59 -3.28
CA VAL A 13 -9.87 -19.53 -3.68
C VAL A 13 -10.50 -20.92 -3.70
N ALA A 14 -9.82 -21.90 -4.29
CA ALA A 14 -10.29 -23.30 -4.34
C ALA A 14 -10.50 -23.89 -2.94
N ARG A 15 -9.62 -23.57 -1.99
CA ARG A 15 -9.75 -24.02 -0.60
C ARG A 15 -10.98 -23.43 0.06
N GLU A 16 -11.20 -22.12 -0.10
CA GLU A 16 -12.35 -21.44 0.49
C GLU A 16 -13.69 -21.91 -0.11
N LEU A 17 -13.77 -22.12 -1.43
CA LEU A 17 -14.97 -22.63 -2.09
C LEU A 17 -15.33 -24.05 -1.61
N ARG A 18 -14.32 -24.92 -1.36
CA ARG A 18 -14.57 -26.24 -0.80
C ARG A 18 -15.03 -26.20 0.66
N ALA A 19 -14.49 -25.26 1.43
CA ALA A 19 -14.82 -25.14 2.85
C ALA A 19 -16.18 -24.48 3.10
N ASN A 20 -16.63 -23.63 2.18
CA ASN A 20 -17.80 -22.77 2.33
C ASN A 20 -18.72 -22.86 1.10
N PRO A 21 -19.61 -23.89 1.03
CA PRO A 21 -20.47 -24.11 -0.14
C PRO A 21 -21.54 -23.02 -0.37
N ASP A 22 -21.73 -22.14 0.61
CA ASP A 22 -22.70 -21.03 0.53
C ASP A 22 -22.15 -19.77 -0.15
N ILE A 23 -20.90 -19.76 -0.59
CA ILE A 23 -20.30 -18.65 -1.34
C ILE A 23 -21.09 -18.43 -2.63
N LYS A 24 -21.50 -17.18 -2.89
CA LYS A 24 -22.31 -16.79 -4.05
C LYS A 24 -21.55 -16.05 -5.13
N ALA A 25 -20.38 -15.50 -4.80
CA ALA A 25 -19.50 -14.81 -5.73
C ALA A 25 -18.06 -14.81 -5.19
N VAL A 26 -17.10 -14.67 -6.09
CA VAL A 26 -15.71 -14.29 -5.76
C VAL A 26 -15.51 -12.87 -6.24
N VAL A 27 -15.09 -11.98 -5.34
CA VAL A 27 -14.81 -10.57 -5.64
C VAL A 27 -13.37 -10.28 -5.24
N LEU A 28 -12.59 -9.72 -6.17
CA LEU A 28 -11.21 -9.30 -5.86
C LEU A 28 -10.83 -8.03 -6.62
N THR A 29 -9.83 -7.32 -6.10
CA THR A 29 -9.21 -6.17 -6.77
C THR A 29 -7.94 -6.63 -7.48
N SER A 30 -7.86 -6.40 -8.79
CA SER A 30 -6.68 -6.69 -9.62
C SER A 30 -6.67 -5.78 -10.86
N PRO A 31 -5.63 -4.94 -11.03
CA PRO A 31 -4.46 -4.75 -10.17
C PRO A 31 -4.81 -4.19 -8.79
N THR A 32 -3.95 -4.49 -7.78
CA THR A 32 -3.98 -3.74 -6.52
C THR A 32 -3.54 -2.28 -6.76
N TYR A 33 -3.67 -1.46 -5.74
CA TYR A 33 -3.25 -0.05 -5.84
C TYR A 33 -1.76 0.08 -6.22
N GLU A 34 -0.93 -0.82 -5.71
CA GLU A 34 0.51 -0.90 -5.98
C GLU A 34 0.84 -1.56 -7.32
N GLY A 35 -0.13 -2.13 -8.00
CA GLY A 35 0.03 -2.73 -9.32
C GLY A 35 0.23 -4.25 -9.34
N VAL A 36 -0.02 -4.95 -8.24
CA VAL A 36 0.02 -6.43 -8.20
C VAL A 36 -1.20 -7.00 -8.93
N VAL A 37 -0.98 -7.93 -9.85
CA VAL A 37 -2.03 -8.57 -10.66
C VAL A 37 -2.13 -10.04 -10.27
N SER A 38 -3.36 -10.51 -10.01
CA SER A 38 -3.68 -11.90 -9.69
C SER A 38 -3.89 -12.73 -10.95
N ASP A 39 -3.75 -14.05 -10.83
CA ASP A 39 -4.07 -15.02 -11.89
C ASP A 39 -5.59 -15.15 -12.04
N ILE A 40 -6.18 -14.24 -12.80
CA ILE A 40 -7.63 -14.18 -13.03
C ILE A 40 -8.10 -15.41 -13.79
N ALA A 41 -7.38 -15.85 -14.82
CA ALA A 41 -7.71 -17.03 -15.59
C ALA A 41 -7.70 -18.30 -14.70
N GLY A 42 -6.68 -18.48 -13.87
CA GLY A 42 -6.59 -19.56 -12.91
C GLY A 42 -7.70 -19.53 -11.87
N ILE A 43 -8.06 -18.35 -11.36
CA ILE A 43 -9.19 -18.18 -10.44
C ILE A 43 -10.51 -18.50 -11.14
N LYS A 44 -10.69 -18.09 -12.40
CA LYS A 44 -11.88 -18.41 -13.20
C LYS A 44 -12.05 -19.92 -13.39
N GLU A 45 -10.99 -20.64 -13.68
CA GLU A 45 -11.05 -22.10 -13.78
C GLU A 45 -11.53 -22.76 -12.47
N VAL A 46 -11.14 -22.19 -11.32
CA VAL A 46 -11.55 -22.67 -10.00
C VAL A 46 -13.02 -22.34 -9.67
N THR A 47 -13.54 -21.19 -10.10
CA THR A 47 -14.93 -20.77 -9.82
C THR A 47 -15.94 -21.44 -10.77
N ARG A 48 -15.52 -21.81 -11.98
CA ARG A 48 -16.38 -22.37 -13.05
C ARG A 48 -17.21 -23.61 -12.60
N PRO A 49 -16.66 -24.62 -11.88
CA PRO A 49 -17.42 -25.78 -11.44
C PRO A 49 -18.57 -25.45 -10.48
N TYR A 50 -18.48 -24.31 -9.78
CA TYR A 50 -19.47 -23.88 -8.79
C TYR A 50 -20.57 -23.01 -9.42
N ALA A 51 -20.41 -22.63 -10.70
CA ALA A 51 -21.31 -21.71 -11.41
C ALA A 51 -21.56 -20.37 -10.66
N ILE A 52 -20.54 -19.87 -9.99
CA ILE A 52 -20.58 -18.58 -9.27
C ILE A 52 -19.78 -17.52 -10.05
N PRO A 53 -20.21 -16.24 -10.04
CA PRO A 53 -19.52 -15.18 -10.75
C PRO A 53 -18.16 -14.84 -10.11
N LEU A 54 -17.18 -14.57 -10.99
CA LEU A 54 -15.93 -13.90 -10.67
C LEU A 54 -16.06 -12.43 -11.03
N ILE A 55 -16.02 -11.56 -10.03
CA ILE A 55 -16.15 -10.11 -10.15
C ILE A 55 -14.79 -9.48 -9.87
N VAL A 56 -14.25 -8.71 -10.80
CA VAL A 56 -12.94 -8.06 -10.64
C VAL A 56 -13.10 -6.55 -10.61
N ASP A 57 -12.69 -5.96 -9.50
CA ASP A 57 -12.43 -4.53 -9.41
C ASP A 57 -11.08 -4.24 -10.09
N GLU A 58 -11.14 -3.87 -11.36
CA GLU A 58 -10.02 -3.47 -12.20
C GLU A 58 -9.94 -1.94 -12.34
N ALA A 59 -10.32 -1.21 -11.28
CA ALA A 59 -10.34 0.26 -11.31
C ALA A 59 -9.00 0.88 -11.72
N HIS A 60 -7.88 0.24 -11.44
CA HIS A 60 -6.54 0.68 -11.83
C HIS A 60 -6.01 0.03 -13.12
N GLY A 61 -6.83 -0.72 -13.85
CA GLY A 61 -6.39 -1.52 -15.00
C GLY A 61 -7.01 -1.15 -16.36
N ALA A 62 -7.74 -0.03 -16.47
CA ALA A 62 -8.40 0.32 -17.73
C ALA A 62 -7.44 0.47 -18.93
N HIS A 63 -6.16 0.72 -18.70
CA HIS A 63 -5.11 0.85 -19.74
C HIS A 63 -4.51 -0.50 -20.19
N LEU A 64 -4.67 -1.56 -19.42
CA LEU A 64 -3.96 -2.84 -19.63
C LEU A 64 -4.18 -3.40 -21.03
N ILE A 65 -5.42 -3.40 -21.50
CA ILE A 65 -5.83 -3.98 -22.79
C ILE A 65 -5.19 -3.30 -24.02
N PHE A 66 -4.67 -2.08 -23.88
CA PHE A 66 -4.22 -1.29 -25.03
C PHE A 66 -2.79 -1.59 -25.49
N HIS A 67 -1.95 -2.23 -24.63
CA HIS A 67 -0.57 -2.53 -25.04
C HIS A 67 -0.01 -3.77 -24.30
N LYS A 68 0.59 -4.70 -25.06
CA LYS A 68 1.17 -5.98 -24.58
C LYS A 68 2.32 -5.88 -23.55
N TYR A 69 2.78 -4.69 -23.24
CA TYR A 69 3.77 -4.46 -22.17
C TYR A 69 3.15 -4.57 -20.79
N PHE A 70 1.86 -4.36 -20.70
CA PHE A 70 1.08 -4.52 -19.48
C PHE A 70 0.54 -5.95 -19.38
N PRO A 71 0.16 -6.39 -18.18
CA PRO A 71 -0.57 -7.65 -18.01
C PRO A 71 -1.89 -7.66 -18.79
N ASP A 72 -2.41 -8.85 -19.06
CA ASP A 72 -3.74 -8.98 -19.65
C ASP A 72 -4.81 -8.48 -18.67
N SER A 73 -5.83 -7.82 -19.21
CA SER A 73 -6.99 -7.32 -18.45
C SER A 73 -7.87 -8.48 -17.98
N ALA A 74 -8.52 -8.34 -16.84
CA ALA A 74 -9.50 -9.29 -16.33
C ALA A 74 -10.62 -9.58 -17.33
N VAL A 75 -10.93 -8.65 -18.24
CA VAL A 75 -11.84 -8.86 -19.38
C VAL A 75 -11.31 -9.93 -20.33
N GLN A 76 -10.00 -9.91 -20.62
CA GLN A 76 -9.35 -10.88 -21.50
C GLN A 76 -9.16 -12.24 -20.81
N GLU A 77 -8.93 -12.22 -19.50
CA GLU A 77 -8.70 -13.39 -18.65
C GLU A 77 -10.00 -14.13 -18.26
N GLY A 78 -11.17 -13.63 -18.69
CA GLY A 78 -12.44 -14.34 -18.55
C GLY A 78 -13.17 -14.15 -17.23
N ALA A 79 -12.94 -13.07 -16.50
CA ALA A 79 -13.80 -12.65 -15.39
C ALA A 79 -15.25 -12.45 -15.90
N ASP A 80 -16.24 -12.58 -15.04
CA ASP A 80 -17.66 -12.46 -15.43
C ASP A 80 -18.14 -11.01 -15.42
N LEU A 81 -17.69 -10.25 -14.44
CA LEU A 81 -17.94 -8.81 -14.31
C LEU A 81 -16.61 -8.11 -14.02
N VAL A 82 -16.34 -7.02 -14.74
CA VAL A 82 -15.13 -6.21 -14.54
C VAL A 82 -15.51 -4.74 -14.44
N ILE A 83 -15.03 -4.09 -13.39
CA ILE A 83 -15.24 -2.66 -13.14
C ILE A 83 -13.93 -1.92 -13.44
N GLN A 84 -13.94 -0.96 -14.34
CA GLN A 84 -12.78 -0.13 -14.67
C GLN A 84 -13.08 1.35 -14.44
N SER A 85 -12.22 2.04 -13.69
CA SER A 85 -12.25 3.50 -13.60
C SER A 85 -11.41 4.09 -14.73
N THR A 86 -12.07 4.61 -15.76
CA THR A 86 -11.36 5.17 -16.93
C THR A 86 -10.53 6.40 -16.55
N HIS A 87 -11.01 7.21 -15.60
CA HIS A 87 -10.33 8.42 -15.15
C HIS A 87 -9.00 8.20 -14.41
N LYS A 88 -8.70 6.98 -13.95
CA LYS A 88 -7.46 6.72 -13.22
C LYS A 88 -6.26 6.50 -14.13
N THR A 89 -6.48 5.89 -15.29
CA THR A 89 -5.38 5.46 -16.17
C THR A 89 -5.57 5.83 -17.64
N LEU A 90 -6.74 6.35 -18.03
CA LEU A 90 -7.03 6.88 -19.36
C LEU A 90 -7.28 8.40 -19.28
N PRO A 91 -7.12 9.14 -20.39
CA PRO A 91 -7.39 10.58 -20.43
C PRO A 91 -8.90 10.87 -20.41
N SER A 92 -9.55 10.68 -19.28
CA SER A 92 -10.97 10.96 -19.07
C SER A 92 -11.21 11.69 -17.75
N PHE A 93 -12.35 12.35 -17.63
CA PHE A 93 -12.69 13.15 -16.44
C PHE A 93 -12.89 12.28 -15.21
N THR A 94 -12.56 12.80 -14.03
CA THR A 94 -12.84 12.16 -12.74
C THR A 94 -14.30 11.73 -12.63
N GLN A 95 -14.55 10.60 -11.97
CA GLN A 95 -15.83 9.91 -11.80
C GLN A 95 -16.27 9.04 -12.99
N THR A 96 -15.52 8.98 -14.09
CA THR A 96 -15.86 8.11 -15.21
C THR A 96 -15.46 6.67 -14.92
N ALA A 97 -16.35 5.74 -15.19
CA ALA A 97 -16.12 4.31 -15.01
C ALA A 97 -16.91 3.50 -16.05
N VAL A 98 -16.52 2.24 -16.25
CA VAL A 98 -17.19 1.28 -17.13
C VAL A 98 -17.35 -0.04 -16.39
N LEU A 99 -18.53 -0.64 -16.49
CA LEU A 99 -18.82 -2.00 -16.08
C LEU A 99 -18.90 -2.89 -17.32
N HIS A 100 -18.09 -3.94 -17.35
CA HIS A 100 -18.10 -4.95 -18.39
C HIS A 100 -18.85 -6.19 -17.90
N LEU A 101 -19.85 -6.62 -18.66
CA LEU A 101 -20.52 -7.90 -18.51
C LEU A 101 -19.92 -8.86 -19.53
N CYS A 102 -19.16 -9.86 -19.07
CA CYS A 102 -18.28 -10.68 -19.92
C CYS A 102 -18.76 -12.12 -20.06
N SER A 103 -19.80 -12.54 -19.33
CA SER A 103 -20.35 -13.91 -19.39
C SER A 103 -21.86 -13.93 -19.12
N ASP A 104 -22.48 -15.10 -19.33
CA ASP A 104 -23.92 -15.32 -19.09
C ASP A 104 -24.22 -15.85 -17.66
N ILE A 105 -23.21 -15.95 -16.78
CA ILE A 105 -23.43 -16.37 -15.37
C ILE A 105 -24.27 -15.35 -14.62
N VAL A 106 -24.04 -14.07 -14.93
CA VAL A 106 -24.88 -12.95 -14.47
C VAL A 106 -25.58 -12.39 -15.70
N THR A 107 -26.91 -12.28 -15.67
CA THR A 107 -27.63 -11.77 -16.83
C THR A 107 -27.62 -10.24 -16.88
N LYS A 108 -27.81 -9.70 -18.08
CA LYS A 108 -27.89 -8.25 -18.27
C LYS A 108 -29.00 -7.64 -17.43
N GLU A 109 -30.16 -8.30 -17.37
CA GLU A 109 -31.32 -7.85 -16.61
C GLU A 109 -31.03 -7.77 -15.11
N GLN A 110 -30.28 -8.75 -14.57
CA GLN A 110 -29.87 -8.72 -13.15
C GLN A 110 -28.94 -7.53 -12.86
N VAL A 111 -28.05 -7.20 -13.78
CA VAL A 111 -27.14 -6.04 -13.63
C VAL A 111 -27.94 -4.74 -13.76
N GLU A 112 -28.82 -4.63 -14.75
CA GLU A 112 -29.66 -3.44 -14.97
C GLU A 112 -30.57 -3.17 -13.78
N GLU A 113 -31.21 -4.20 -13.20
CA GLU A 113 -32.03 -4.05 -12.00
C GLU A 113 -31.28 -3.41 -10.83
N ILE A 114 -30.02 -3.79 -10.63
CA ILE A 114 -29.18 -3.23 -9.58
C ILE A 114 -28.71 -1.81 -9.93
N ILE A 115 -28.32 -1.58 -11.17
CA ILE A 115 -27.90 -0.26 -11.66
C ILE A 115 -29.06 0.74 -11.51
N ASP A 116 -30.28 0.38 -11.86
CA ASP A 116 -31.48 1.23 -11.72
C ASP A 116 -31.72 1.70 -10.28
N ILE A 117 -31.27 0.94 -9.28
CA ILE A 117 -31.36 1.31 -7.86
C ILE A 117 -30.25 2.27 -7.44
N TYR A 118 -29.03 2.06 -7.92
CA TYR A 118 -27.83 2.73 -7.41
C TYR A 118 -27.30 3.84 -8.31
N GLU A 119 -27.62 3.82 -9.60
CA GLU A 119 -27.17 4.83 -10.54
C GLU A 119 -28.09 6.06 -10.51
N THR A 120 -27.55 7.20 -10.94
CA THR A 120 -28.35 8.43 -11.05
C THR A 120 -29.36 8.34 -12.20
N SER A 121 -30.58 8.80 -11.95
CA SER A 121 -31.62 8.95 -12.99
C SER A 121 -31.32 10.09 -13.99
N SER A 122 -30.30 10.91 -13.73
CA SER A 122 -29.91 12.05 -14.57
C SER A 122 -28.41 11.96 -14.93
N PRO A 123 -28.04 11.06 -15.85
CA PRO A 123 -26.64 10.86 -16.20
C PRO A 123 -26.02 12.10 -16.84
N SER A 124 -24.75 12.35 -16.52
CA SER A 124 -23.98 13.42 -17.12
C SER A 124 -23.46 13.00 -18.50
N TYR A 125 -24.05 13.53 -19.58
CA TYR A 125 -23.55 13.26 -20.93
C TYR A 125 -22.11 13.72 -21.14
N LEU A 126 -21.64 14.73 -20.41
CA LEU A 126 -20.25 15.18 -20.46
C LEU A 126 -19.30 14.09 -19.91
N LEU A 127 -19.66 13.44 -18.80
CA LEU A 127 -18.86 12.35 -18.24
C LEU A 127 -18.90 11.12 -19.16
N MET A 128 -20.07 10.78 -19.70
CA MET A 128 -20.20 9.67 -20.66
C MET A 128 -19.33 9.91 -21.92
N ALA A 129 -19.42 11.09 -22.52
CA ALA A 129 -18.59 11.45 -23.66
C ALA A 129 -17.08 11.46 -23.31
N SER A 130 -16.72 11.86 -22.10
CA SER A 130 -15.33 11.83 -21.65
C SER A 130 -14.80 10.39 -21.48
N ALA A 131 -15.60 9.47 -20.97
CA ALA A 131 -15.22 8.06 -20.87
C ALA A 131 -15.01 7.44 -22.26
N GLU A 132 -15.94 7.68 -23.19
CA GLU A 132 -15.83 7.24 -24.58
C GLU A 132 -14.59 7.84 -25.27
N TYR A 133 -14.38 9.16 -25.11
CA TYR A 133 -13.20 9.84 -25.65
C TYR A 133 -11.90 9.25 -25.14
N GLY A 134 -11.78 8.98 -23.84
CA GLY A 134 -10.58 8.36 -23.26
C GLY A 134 -10.24 7.01 -23.89
N ILE A 135 -11.25 6.17 -24.12
CA ILE A 135 -11.10 4.87 -24.79
C ILE A 135 -10.69 5.04 -26.26
N MET A 136 -11.36 5.95 -26.98
CA MET A 136 -11.01 6.26 -28.38
C MET A 136 -9.60 6.81 -28.49
N TYR A 137 -9.21 7.73 -27.59
CA TYR A 137 -7.89 8.31 -27.57
C TYR A 137 -6.80 7.24 -27.50
N MET A 138 -6.95 6.25 -26.61
CA MET A 138 -6.00 5.14 -26.49
C MET A 138 -5.91 4.31 -27.78
N LYS A 139 -7.04 4.09 -28.48
CA LYS A 139 -7.09 3.32 -29.73
C LYS A 139 -6.45 4.08 -30.90
N GLU A 140 -6.64 5.38 -30.98
CA GLU A 140 -6.20 6.20 -32.10
C GLU A 140 -4.75 6.67 -31.97
N ASN A 141 -4.23 6.81 -30.75
CA ASN A 141 -2.90 7.34 -30.47
C ASN A 141 -1.86 6.25 -30.14
N GLN A 142 -1.85 5.15 -30.91
CA GLN A 142 -0.94 4.02 -30.71
C GLN A 142 0.55 4.40 -30.78
N GLY A 143 0.91 5.43 -31.56
CA GLY A 143 2.27 5.96 -31.63
C GLY A 143 2.71 6.59 -30.31
N GLN A 144 1.84 7.42 -29.70
CA GLN A 144 2.10 8.03 -28.40
C GLN A 144 2.13 6.97 -27.29
N LEU A 145 1.26 5.97 -27.36
CA LEU A 145 1.25 4.85 -26.42
C LEU A 145 2.57 4.06 -26.48
N ALA A 146 3.09 3.80 -27.68
CA ALA A 146 4.36 3.13 -27.86
C ALA A 146 5.53 3.98 -27.31
N GLU A 147 5.53 5.28 -27.53
CA GLU A 147 6.52 6.22 -26.98
C GLU A 147 6.46 6.25 -25.45
N TYR A 148 5.28 6.35 -24.86
CA TYR A 148 5.10 6.26 -23.41
C TYR A 148 5.67 4.95 -22.85
N VAL A 149 5.35 3.81 -23.44
CA VAL A 149 5.86 2.50 -23.01
C VAL A 149 7.39 2.44 -23.12
N ASP A 150 8.00 3.01 -24.15
CA ASP A 150 9.44 3.03 -24.30
C ASP A 150 10.12 3.97 -23.27
N ASN A 151 9.50 5.12 -22.95
CA ASN A 151 9.95 6.02 -21.89
C ASN A 151 9.87 5.31 -20.52
N LEU A 152 8.77 4.62 -20.24
CA LEU A 152 8.57 3.85 -19.01
C LEU A 152 9.61 2.73 -18.85
N LYS A 153 9.89 1.94 -19.91
CA LYS A 153 10.95 0.92 -19.89
C LYS A 153 12.33 1.52 -19.62
N ASN A 154 12.63 2.64 -20.29
CA ASN A 154 13.90 3.33 -20.09
C ASN A 154 14.07 3.86 -18.67
N PHE A 155 13.00 4.43 -18.11
CA PHE A 155 12.97 4.89 -16.72
C PHE A 155 13.21 3.73 -15.74
N ARG A 156 12.47 2.63 -15.88
CA ARG A 156 12.65 1.43 -15.02
C ARG A 156 14.07 0.89 -15.09
N ARG A 157 14.68 0.85 -16.29
CA ARG A 157 16.08 0.44 -16.46
C ARG A 157 17.05 1.39 -15.76
N LYS A 158 16.82 2.71 -15.81
CA LYS A 158 17.63 3.68 -15.07
C LYS A 158 17.53 3.43 -13.55
N CYS A 159 16.35 3.11 -13.04
CA CYS A 159 16.13 2.84 -11.62
C CYS A 159 16.86 1.59 -11.08
N GLU A 160 17.33 0.68 -11.95
CA GLU A 160 18.20 -0.44 -11.54
C GLU A 160 19.55 0.01 -10.98
N GLN A 161 19.95 1.27 -11.24
CA GLN A 161 21.19 1.87 -10.73
C GLN A 161 21.05 2.46 -9.32
N LEU A 162 19.83 2.58 -8.79
CA LEU A 162 19.59 3.07 -7.44
C LEU A 162 20.17 2.10 -6.40
N LYS A 163 20.72 2.63 -5.32
CA LYS A 163 21.43 1.87 -4.29
C LYS A 163 20.63 1.69 -3.00
N LYS A 164 19.77 2.65 -2.70
CA LYS A 164 19.00 2.72 -1.47
C LYS A 164 17.52 2.61 -1.75
N ILE A 165 17.01 3.47 -2.62
CA ILE A 165 15.61 3.42 -3.06
C ILE A 165 15.45 2.24 -4.03
N SER A 166 14.39 1.47 -3.84
CA SER A 166 14.11 0.30 -4.67
C SER A 166 12.82 0.50 -5.46
N LEU A 167 12.91 0.64 -6.78
CA LEU A 167 11.72 0.55 -7.62
C LEU A 167 11.26 -0.91 -7.69
N LEU A 168 10.00 -1.15 -7.29
CA LEU A 168 9.42 -2.48 -7.22
C LEU A 168 9.00 -2.98 -8.60
N ASN A 169 8.97 -4.30 -8.75
CA ASN A 169 8.57 -4.99 -9.98
C ASN A 169 8.11 -6.42 -9.64
N GLN A 170 7.60 -7.14 -10.63
CA GLN A 170 7.12 -8.51 -10.50
C GLN A 170 8.12 -9.44 -9.78
N LYS A 171 9.40 -9.38 -10.15
CA LYS A 171 10.43 -10.26 -9.59
C LYS A 171 10.69 -9.99 -8.10
N LYS A 172 10.74 -8.71 -7.71
CA LYS A 172 10.95 -8.31 -6.30
C LYS A 172 9.76 -8.66 -5.42
N LEU A 173 8.55 -8.55 -5.96
CA LEU A 173 7.31 -8.87 -5.25
C LEU A 173 6.95 -10.36 -5.30
N ASN A 174 7.58 -11.14 -6.20
CA ASN A 174 7.28 -12.54 -6.43
C ASN A 174 5.78 -12.81 -6.69
N CYS A 175 5.12 -11.89 -7.43
CA CYS A 175 3.71 -11.98 -7.77
C CYS A 175 3.48 -12.59 -9.16
N PHE A 176 2.24 -12.98 -9.46
CA PHE A 176 1.84 -13.57 -10.73
C PHE A 176 2.15 -12.63 -11.91
N ALA A 177 1.65 -11.38 -11.85
CA ALA A 177 1.98 -10.34 -12.81
C ALA A 177 2.00 -8.97 -12.13
N TYR A 178 2.48 -7.94 -12.84
CA TYR A 178 2.68 -6.62 -12.28
C TYR A 178 2.40 -5.54 -13.32
N ASP A 179 1.59 -4.56 -12.98
CA ASP A 179 1.39 -3.36 -13.78
C ASP A 179 2.61 -2.46 -13.73
N ASN A 180 3.40 -2.48 -14.78
CA ASN A 180 4.62 -1.67 -14.91
C ASN A 180 4.38 -0.16 -14.96
N GLY A 181 3.13 0.30 -15.19
CA GLY A 181 2.72 1.70 -15.11
C GLY A 181 2.72 2.26 -13.68
N LYS A 182 2.71 1.38 -12.67
CA LYS A 182 2.83 1.72 -11.26
C LYS A 182 4.30 1.79 -10.87
N LEU A 183 4.77 2.97 -10.47
CA LEU A 183 6.13 3.19 -10.01
C LEU A 183 6.15 3.25 -8.48
N VAL A 184 6.32 2.10 -7.85
CA VAL A 184 6.38 1.98 -6.38
C VAL A 184 7.83 2.06 -5.92
N PHE A 185 8.18 3.17 -5.27
CA PHE A 185 9.51 3.46 -4.74
C PHE A 185 9.59 3.06 -3.26
N SER A 186 10.14 1.90 -2.98
CA SER A 186 10.40 1.49 -1.60
C SER A 186 11.60 2.24 -1.04
N VAL A 187 11.42 2.83 0.14
CA VAL A 187 12.45 3.53 0.92
C VAL A 187 12.87 2.72 2.15
N LYS A 188 12.54 1.45 2.21
CA LYS A 188 12.89 0.56 3.32
C LYS A 188 14.41 0.49 3.47
N GLY A 189 14.92 0.90 4.64
CA GLY A 189 16.36 0.98 4.89
C GLY A 189 17.05 2.25 4.39
N CYS A 190 16.31 3.25 3.90
CA CYS A 190 16.87 4.53 3.42
C CYS A 190 17.08 5.58 4.51
N GLY A 191 16.60 5.34 5.74
CA GLY A 191 16.62 6.32 6.83
C GLY A 191 15.61 7.47 6.64
N ILE A 192 14.64 7.27 5.73
CA ILE A 192 13.45 8.09 5.53
C ILE A 192 12.24 7.18 5.35
N ASN A 193 11.04 7.68 5.62
CA ASN A 193 9.79 6.99 5.33
C ASN A 193 9.15 7.47 4.00
N GLY A 194 8.07 6.79 3.55
CA GLY A 194 7.42 7.14 2.29
C GLY A 194 6.83 8.54 2.28
N LYS A 195 6.32 9.04 3.41
CA LYS A 195 5.83 10.41 3.55
C LYS A 195 6.94 11.43 3.35
N GLU A 196 8.11 11.20 3.96
CA GLU A 196 9.29 12.06 3.78
C GLU A 196 9.79 12.03 2.34
N LEU A 197 9.73 10.87 1.66
CA LEU A 197 10.02 10.79 0.22
C LEU A 197 9.08 11.68 -0.59
N CYS A 198 7.76 11.57 -0.38
CA CYS A 198 6.75 12.35 -1.09
C CYS A 198 6.90 13.84 -0.80
N GLN A 199 7.14 14.21 0.46
CA GLN A 199 7.38 15.60 0.84
C GLN A 199 8.64 16.18 0.18
N LEU A 200 9.75 15.44 0.14
CA LEU A 200 10.98 15.87 -0.55
C LEU A 200 10.74 16.07 -2.05
N LEU A 201 10.01 15.15 -2.70
CA LEU A 201 9.66 15.27 -4.11
C LEU A 201 8.79 16.49 -4.38
N TYR A 202 7.79 16.73 -3.55
CA TYR A 202 6.88 17.87 -3.67
C TYR A 202 7.59 19.22 -3.44
N GLU A 203 8.28 19.36 -2.30
CA GLU A 203 8.87 20.64 -1.88
C GLU A 203 10.08 21.04 -2.74
N LYS A 204 10.95 20.09 -3.07
CA LYS A 204 12.21 20.39 -3.76
C LYS A 204 12.14 20.27 -5.27
N TYR A 205 11.30 19.35 -5.78
CA TYR A 205 11.25 19.03 -7.21
C TYR A 205 9.90 19.34 -7.85
N HIS A 206 8.88 19.74 -7.05
CA HIS A 206 7.51 20.02 -7.50
C HIS A 206 6.85 18.81 -8.18
N ILE A 207 7.20 17.61 -7.69
CA ILE A 207 6.63 16.33 -8.14
C ILE A 207 5.71 15.81 -7.05
N GLU A 208 4.42 15.68 -7.35
CA GLU A 208 3.42 15.09 -6.48
C GLU A 208 3.25 13.61 -6.82
N LEU A 209 3.36 12.73 -5.83
CA LEU A 209 3.07 11.31 -5.99
C LEU A 209 1.60 11.03 -5.70
N GLU A 210 1.09 9.93 -6.22
CA GLU A 210 -0.30 9.50 -6.04
C GLU A 210 -0.61 9.11 -4.59
N MET A 211 0.32 8.42 -3.94
CA MET A 211 0.11 7.91 -2.59
C MET A 211 1.43 7.67 -1.87
N GLU A 212 1.38 7.74 -0.55
CA GLU A 212 2.47 7.40 0.36
C GLU A 212 2.05 6.34 1.39
N ASN A 213 3.00 5.51 1.78
CA ASN A 213 2.89 4.58 2.90
C ASN A 213 4.16 4.72 3.77
N LEU A 214 4.23 4.01 4.91
CA LEU A 214 5.41 4.04 5.79
C LEU A 214 6.70 3.67 5.06
N THR A 215 6.64 2.73 4.12
CA THR A 215 7.80 2.12 3.49
C THR A 215 7.98 2.44 2.02
N TYR A 216 7.01 3.12 1.37
CA TYR A 216 7.07 3.46 -0.05
C TYR A 216 6.23 4.68 -0.43
N GLY A 217 6.52 5.23 -1.61
CA GLY A 217 5.66 6.17 -2.34
C GLY A 217 5.31 5.60 -3.71
N ILE A 218 4.12 5.95 -4.25
CA ILE A 218 3.62 5.48 -5.54
C ILE A 218 3.45 6.65 -6.50
N ALA A 219 4.08 6.57 -7.68
CA ALA A 219 3.70 7.37 -8.83
C ALA A 219 2.86 6.54 -9.81
N MET A 220 1.76 7.10 -10.28
CA MET A 220 0.99 6.56 -11.39
C MET A 220 1.42 7.23 -12.68
N THR A 221 1.58 6.44 -13.74
CA THR A 221 1.93 6.95 -15.06
C THR A 221 0.86 6.62 -16.10
N SER A 222 0.79 7.42 -17.16
CA SER A 222 -0.21 7.31 -18.20
C SER A 222 0.36 7.66 -19.58
N ILE A 223 -0.43 7.44 -20.62
CA ILE A 223 -0.09 7.87 -21.99
C ILE A 223 0.20 9.37 -22.12
N CYS A 224 -0.25 10.18 -21.16
CA CYS A 224 -0.05 11.64 -21.16
C CYS A 224 1.34 12.06 -20.67
N ASP A 225 2.08 11.17 -20.01
CA ASP A 225 3.42 11.47 -19.50
C ASP A 225 4.45 11.41 -20.63
N LYS A 226 5.25 12.46 -20.70
CA LYS A 226 6.27 12.65 -21.72
C LYS A 226 7.65 12.22 -21.20
N LYS A 227 8.60 12.15 -22.11
CA LYS A 227 10.00 11.82 -21.76
C LYS A 227 10.59 12.76 -20.72
N GLU A 228 10.26 14.05 -20.80
CA GLU A 228 10.72 15.11 -19.87
C GLU A 228 10.26 14.82 -18.44
N ASP A 229 9.01 14.38 -18.26
CA ASP A 229 8.43 14.07 -16.94
C ASP A 229 9.18 12.88 -16.28
N PHE A 230 9.49 11.84 -17.07
CA PHE A 230 10.32 10.72 -16.62
C PHE A 230 11.77 11.14 -16.31
N ASP A 231 12.35 12.05 -17.08
CA ASP A 231 13.71 12.52 -16.86
C ASP A 231 13.78 13.42 -15.60
N GLU A 232 12.78 14.23 -15.31
CA GLU A 232 12.67 15.01 -14.08
C GLU A 232 12.48 14.11 -12.85
N LEU A 233 11.58 13.13 -12.92
CA LEU A 233 11.38 12.15 -11.84
C LEU A 233 12.67 11.36 -11.60
N TRP A 234 13.38 10.93 -12.65
CA TRP A 234 14.67 10.23 -12.51
C TRP A 234 15.70 11.09 -11.79
N LYS A 235 15.82 12.36 -12.18
CA LYS A 235 16.74 13.31 -11.53
C LYS A 235 16.43 13.40 -10.04
N ALA A 236 15.18 13.63 -9.69
CA ALA A 236 14.74 13.78 -8.31
C ALA A 236 15.03 12.51 -7.47
N ILE A 237 14.58 11.35 -7.94
CA ILE A 237 14.77 10.07 -7.24
C ILE A 237 16.26 9.73 -7.08
N SER A 238 17.09 9.97 -8.13
CA SER A 238 18.53 9.67 -8.07
C SER A 238 19.28 10.60 -7.10
N GLU A 239 18.85 11.85 -6.95
CA GLU A 239 19.44 12.78 -5.96
C GLU A 239 19.05 12.38 -4.53
N ILE A 240 17.78 11.98 -4.31
CA ILE A 240 17.31 11.49 -3.00
C ILE A 240 18.01 10.18 -2.63
N ASP A 241 18.21 9.26 -3.57
CA ASP A 241 18.95 8.00 -3.36
C ASP A 241 20.39 8.26 -2.88
N LYS A 242 21.08 9.21 -3.50
CA LYS A 242 22.43 9.64 -3.06
C LYS A 242 22.41 10.25 -1.66
N MET A 243 21.43 11.09 -1.36
CA MET A 243 21.28 11.68 -0.03
C MET A 243 21.08 10.60 1.03
N CYS A 244 20.29 9.55 0.74
CA CYS A 244 20.11 8.40 1.63
C CYS A 244 21.43 7.61 1.81
N GLU A 245 22.21 7.43 0.74
CA GLU A 245 23.52 6.77 0.81
C GLU A 245 24.52 7.56 1.68
N GLU A 246 24.53 8.88 1.56
CA GLU A 246 25.39 9.77 2.35
C GLU A 246 25.01 9.75 3.85
N LYS A 247 23.74 9.88 4.17
CA LYS A 247 23.24 9.76 5.54
C LYS A 247 23.61 8.43 6.20
N GLU A 248 23.52 7.33 5.46
CA GLU A 248 23.93 6.04 6.01
C GLU A 248 25.42 5.96 6.30
N LYS A 249 26.26 6.52 5.42
CA LYS A 249 27.71 6.57 5.64
C LYS A 249 28.07 7.40 6.88
N GLU A 250 27.41 8.55 7.06
CA GLU A 250 27.54 9.39 8.24
C GLU A 250 27.16 8.66 9.52
N ASN A 251 25.98 8.01 9.53
CA ASN A 251 25.51 7.22 10.66
C ASN A 251 26.44 6.04 10.99
N ARG A 252 26.97 5.33 9.99
CA ARG A 252 27.95 4.26 10.19
C ARG A 252 29.26 4.80 10.80
N SER A 253 29.74 5.94 10.33
CA SER A 253 30.94 6.59 10.85
C SER A 253 30.73 7.04 12.30
N LEU A 254 29.57 7.62 12.61
CA LEU A 254 29.21 8.05 13.96
C LEU A 254 29.11 6.84 14.92
N ASN A 255 28.44 5.77 14.51
CA ASN A 255 28.31 4.55 15.31
C ASN A 255 29.69 3.88 15.55
N LYS A 256 30.59 3.92 14.56
CA LYS A 256 31.96 3.43 14.73
C LYS A 256 32.73 4.27 15.77
N ALA A 257 32.67 5.61 15.67
CA ALA A 257 33.29 6.51 16.63
C ALA A 257 32.74 6.34 18.05
N VAL A 258 31.40 6.18 18.19
CA VAL A 258 30.76 5.90 19.48
C VAL A 258 31.22 4.57 20.07
N ASN A 259 31.34 3.51 19.27
CA ASN A 259 31.83 2.21 19.74
C ASN A 259 33.31 2.26 20.11
N GLU A 260 34.16 2.95 19.36
CA GLU A 260 35.58 3.16 19.71
C GLU A 260 35.70 3.94 21.00
N THR A 261 34.88 4.96 21.21
CA THR A 261 34.85 5.73 22.48
C THR A 261 34.39 4.86 23.65
N LYS A 262 33.36 4.00 23.47
CA LYS A 262 32.92 3.05 24.50
C LYS A 262 34.02 2.07 24.91
N ILE A 263 34.73 1.50 23.92
CA ILE A 263 35.87 0.59 24.16
C ILE A 263 37.00 1.32 24.92
N ALA A 264 37.29 2.58 24.56
CA ALA A 264 38.29 3.39 25.23
C ALA A 264 37.91 3.69 26.72
N ILE A 265 36.64 4.00 26.97
CA ILE A 265 36.11 4.21 28.31
C ILE A 265 36.16 2.90 29.14
N GLN A 266 35.75 1.76 28.58
CA GLN A 266 35.83 0.46 29.27
C GLN A 266 37.26 0.03 29.58
N ASN A 267 38.23 0.44 28.77
CA ASN A 267 39.66 0.18 29.02
C ASN A 267 40.29 1.16 30.04
N GLN A 268 39.66 2.32 30.32
CA GLN A 268 40.10 3.29 31.31
C GLN A 268 39.60 2.98 32.73
N ASP A 269 38.58 2.15 32.93
CA ASP A 269 38.08 1.73 34.23
C ASP A 269 39.08 0.84 35.03
N LYS A 270 40.32 0.64 34.55
CA LYS A 270 41.42 -0.01 35.25
C LYS A 270 42.48 0.95 35.79
N VAL A 271 42.24 2.26 35.71
CA VAL A 271 43.16 3.26 36.26
C VAL A 271 42.42 4.00 37.37
N GLU A 272 42.79 3.72 38.63
CA GLU A 272 42.42 4.54 39.81
C GLU A 272 42.84 5.97 39.56
N ILE A 273 41.90 6.88 39.37
CA ILE A 273 42.16 8.31 39.37
C ILE A 273 41.47 8.88 40.61
N GLU A 274 42.23 9.08 41.68
CA GLU A 274 41.89 10.07 42.70
C GLU A 274 41.88 11.45 42.08
N ILE A 275 40.71 11.96 41.72
CA ILE A 275 40.49 13.38 41.45
C ILE A 275 39.35 13.86 42.32
N CYS A 276 39.79 14.54 43.38
CA CYS A 276 38.94 15.36 44.25
C CYS A 276 38.55 16.62 43.48
N ASP A 277 37.31 16.68 42.93
CA ASP A 277 36.71 17.97 42.61
C ASP A 277 35.19 17.92 42.84
N LYS A 278 34.76 18.76 43.79
CA LYS A 278 33.42 18.73 44.39
C LYS A 278 32.31 19.41 43.59
N ASN A 279 32.43 19.61 42.25
CA ASN A 279 31.48 20.46 41.55
C ASN A 279 31.03 19.99 40.14
N LYS A 280 30.84 18.68 39.85
CA LYS A 280 30.12 18.27 38.62
C LYS A 280 29.49 16.88 38.72
N PRO A 281 28.23 16.72 39.17
CA PRO A 281 27.49 15.46 38.96
C PRO A 281 26.15 15.63 38.22
N LYS A 282 25.99 16.51 37.24
CA LYS A 282 24.70 16.63 36.57
C LYS A 282 24.70 16.41 35.03
N ILE A 283 25.86 16.38 34.42
CA ILE A 283 25.91 16.25 32.95
C ILE A 283 26.11 14.78 32.52
N GLU A 284 26.96 14.02 33.22
CA GLU A 284 27.24 12.62 32.84
C GLU A 284 26.06 11.68 33.06
N THR A 285 25.26 11.88 34.11
CA THR A 285 24.07 11.05 34.37
C THR A 285 22.94 11.27 33.31
N LYS A 286 22.83 12.48 32.77
CA LYS A 286 21.85 12.77 31.70
C LYS A 286 22.29 12.16 30.39
N ILE A 287 23.55 12.15 30.03
CA ILE A 287 24.08 11.56 28.82
C ILE A 287 23.93 10.04 28.89
N HIS A 288 24.30 9.39 30.00
CA HIS A 288 24.19 7.95 30.16
C HIS A 288 22.74 7.44 30.08
N ASN A 289 21.80 8.11 30.73
CA ASN A 289 20.38 7.74 30.67
C ASN A 289 19.74 8.03 29.30
N HIS A 290 20.18 9.08 28.61
CA HIS A 290 19.67 9.38 27.27
C HIS A 290 20.16 8.36 26.22
N TYR A 291 21.42 7.94 26.32
CA TYR A 291 21.99 6.88 25.45
C TYR A 291 21.34 5.51 25.72
N LYS A 292 21.05 5.16 26.97
CA LYS A 292 20.41 3.89 27.33
C LYS A 292 18.99 3.81 26.78
N VAL A 293 18.23 4.89 26.86
CA VAL A 293 16.85 4.98 26.29
C VAL A 293 16.87 4.93 24.77
N ILE A 294 17.87 5.53 24.11
CA ILE A 294 17.99 5.46 22.64
C ILE A 294 18.37 4.04 22.20
N GLN A 295 19.31 3.38 22.86
CA GLN A 295 19.73 2.01 22.51
C GLN A 295 18.67 0.94 22.79
N GLU A 296 17.91 1.09 23.86
CA GLU A 296 16.80 0.19 24.16
C GLU A 296 15.70 0.33 23.09
N LYS A 297 15.39 1.54 22.65
CA LYS A 297 14.44 1.80 21.56
C LYS A 297 14.92 1.32 20.18
N GLU A 298 16.20 1.54 19.83
CA GLU A 298 16.75 1.09 18.55
C GLU A 298 16.90 -0.42 18.49
N ASN A 299 17.28 -1.09 19.57
CA ASN A 299 17.39 -2.55 19.63
C ASN A 299 16.02 -3.25 19.68
N GLU A 300 15.01 -2.65 20.31
CA GLU A 300 13.62 -3.10 20.19
C GLU A 300 13.10 -2.93 18.77
N GLN A 301 13.28 -1.76 18.15
CA GLN A 301 12.86 -1.53 16.76
C GLN A 301 13.52 -2.49 15.74
N ILE A 302 14.82 -2.80 15.91
CA ILE A 302 15.53 -3.72 15.00
C ILE A 302 15.14 -5.18 15.23
N ARG A 303 14.81 -5.60 16.47
CA ARG A 303 14.32 -6.94 16.76
C ARG A 303 12.87 -7.15 16.29
N GLU A 304 12.03 -6.13 16.41
CA GLU A 304 10.62 -6.18 16.00
C GLU A 304 10.42 -6.07 14.49
N MET A 305 11.36 -5.47 13.73
CA MET A 305 11.33 -5.45 12.26
C MET A 305 11.75 -6.79 11.61
N GLY A 306 12.19 -7.77 12.39
CA GLY A 306 12.74 -9.03 11.88
C GLY A 306 11.73 -10.13 11.57
N GLU A 307 10.49 -10.08 12.09
CA GLU A 307 9.50 -11.15 11.95
C GLU A 307 8.06 -10.64 11.87
N LEU A 308 7.74 -9.86 10.85
CA LEU A 308 6.34 -9.65 10.45
C LEU A 308 5.96 -10.70 9.41
N THR A 309 5.96 -11.96 9.79
CA THR A 309 5.19 -12.98 9.11
C THR A 309 3.75 -12.82 9.55
N LEU A 310 2.91 -12.33 8.65
CA LEU A 310 1.46 -12.43 8.77
C LEU A 310 1.12 -13.91 9.00
N ASP A 311 0.83 -14.27 10.24
CA ASP A 311 0.28 -15.58 10.56
C ASP A 311 -1.12 -15.67 9.92
N GLN A 312 -1.17 -16.30 8.75
CA GLN A 312 -2.39 -16.49 7.95
C GLN A 312 -3.47 -17.32 8.66
N ASN A 313 -3.20 -17.81 9.87
CA ASN A 313 -4.11 -18.65 10.65
C ASN A 313 -4.84 -17.95 11.78
N VAL A 314 -4.60 -16.68 12.04
CA VAL A 314 -5.34 -15.96 13.06
C VAL A 314 -6.73 -15.61 12.52
N LYS A 315 -7.76 -16.31 12.96
CA LYS A 315 -9.17 -15.91 12.76
C LYS A 315 -9.40 -14.54 13.41
N ARG A 316 -9.11 -13.47 12.67
CA ARG A 316 -9.35 -12.08 13.11
C ARG A 316 -10.85 -11.83 13.31
N HIS A 317 -11.67 -12.55 12.58
CA HIS A 317 -13.12 -12.38 12.56
C HIS A 317 -13.76 -13.03 13.78
N ARG A 318 -14.52 -12.25 14.55
CA ARG A 318 -15.29 -12.75 15.67
C ARG A 318 -16.78 -12.77 15.37
N ILE A 319 -17.27 -11.78 14.63
CA ILE A 319 -18.65 -11.69 14.13
C ILE A 319 -18.66 -10.98 12.77
N GLU A 320 -19.69 -11.21 11.98
CA GLU A 320 -19.87 -10.56 10.70
C GLU A 320 -20.13 -9.05 10.86
N SER A 321 -19.56 -8.21 9.99
CA SER A 321 -19.64 -6.74 10.09
C SER A 321 -21.10 -6.24 10.13
N TRP A 322 -22.00 -6.87 9.37
CA TRP A 322 -23.42 -6.52 9.37
C TRP A 322 -24.12 -6.82 10.70
N GLN A 323 -23.65 -7.80 11.46
CA GLN A 323 -24.17 -8.14 12.78
C GLN A 323 -23.78 -7.13 13.86
N CYS A 324 -22.84 -6.23 13.57
CA CYS A 324 -22.47 -5.14 14.48
C CYS A 324 -23.51 -4.01 14.49
N ARG A 325 -24.37 -3.95 13.47
CA ARG A 325 -25.40 -2.90 13.37
C ARG A 325 -26.40 -3.02 14.53
N GLY A 326 -26.63 -1.91 15.24
CA GLY A 326 -27.55 -1.84 16.36
C GLY A 326 -27.05 -2.43 17.68
N LYS A 327 -25.84 -2.99 17.74
CA LYS A 327 -25.21 -3.39 19.00
C LYS A 327 -24.72 -2.19 19.80
N ALA A 328 -24.72 -2.33 21.13
CA ALA A 328 -24.16 -1.31 22.02
C ALA A 328 -22.65 -1.15 21.77
N MET A 329 -22.20 0.09 21.67
CA MET A 329 -20.80 0.46 21.43
C MET A 329 -20.32 1.37 22.55
N GLU A 330 -19.01 1.34 22.80
CA GLU A 330 -18.34 2.27 23.70
C GLU A 330 -17.03 2.75 23.06
N THR A 331 -16.55 3.87 23.54
CA THR A 331 -15.29 4.44 23.10
C THR A 331 -14.23 4.17 24.15
N VAL A 332 -13.11 3.57 23.76
CA VAL A 332 -11.98 3.25 24.63
C VAL A 332 -10.70 3.89 24.09
N GLU A 333 -9.70 4.07 24.95
CA GLU A 333 -8.37 4.46 24.46
C GLU A 333 -7.80 3.38 23.54
N LEU A 334 -7.08 3.78 22.49
CA LEU A 334 -6.50 2.84 21.51
C LEU A 334 -5.59 1.82 22.22
N ALA A 335 -4.79 2.26 23.20
CA ALA A 335 -3.90 1.39 23.97
C ALA A 335 -4.63 0.30 24.75
N ASP A 336 -5.88 0.55 25.18
CA ASP A 336 -6.72 -0.35 25.99
C ASP A 336 -7.63 -1.23 25.12
N SER A 337 -7.56 -1.10 23.80
CA SER A 337 -8.49 -1.77 22.88
C SER A 337 -8.11 -3.21 22.54
N THR A 338 -6.89 -3.65 22.87
CA THR A 338 -6.40 -5.00 22.57
C THR A 338 -7.34 -6.07 23.11
N GLY A 339 -7.73 -7.02 22.28
CA GLY A 339 -8.63 -8.12 22.63
C GLY A 339 -10.10 -7.78 22.51
N ARG A 340 -10.47 -6.51 22.39
CA ARG A 340 -11.84 -6.04 22.12
C ARG A 340 -12.23 -6.29 20.66
N VAL A 341 -13.49 -6.10 20.34
CA VAL A 341 -14.05 -6.23 18.99
C VAL A 341 -14.34 -4.86 18.42
N SER A 342 -13.80 -4.55 17.23
CA SER A 342 -14.03 -3.26 16.59
C SER A 342 -15.51 -3.03 16.28
N GLY A 343 -16.02 -1.86 16.62
CA GLY A 343 -17.38 -1.44 16.31
C GLY A 343 -17.49 -0.65 15.00
N LYS A 344 -16.35 -0.16 14.48
CA LYS A 344 -16.30 0.66 13.26
C LYS A 344 -15.07 0.33 12.42
N TYR A 345 -15.08 0.81 11.18
CA TYR A 345 -13.91 0.80 10.33
C TYR A 345 -12.83 1.71 10.90
N VAL A 346 -11.58 1.23 10.88
CA VAL A 346 -10.38 2.06 11.06
C VAL A 346 -9.57 1.90 9.78
N MET A 347 -9.21 3.00 9.13
CA MET A 347 -8.55 2.95 7.82
C MET A 347 -7.54 4.09 7.66
N ILE A 348 -6.53 3.86 6.85
CA ILE A 348 -5.61 4.92 6.40
C ILE A 348 -6.23 5.57 5.17
N TYR A 349 -6.21 6.89 5.13
CA TYR A 349 -6.70 7.63 3.96
C TYR A 349 -5.69 8.70 3.54
N PRO A 350 -5.36 8.80 2.24
CA PRO A 350 -5.67 7.87 1.15
C PRO A 350 -4.93 6.52 1.26
N PRO A 351 -5.37 5.44 0.57
CA PRO A 351 -6.51 5.33 -0.33
C PRO A 351 -7.82 4.89 0.35
N GLY A 352 -7.86 4.68 1.66
CA GLY A 352 -9.02 4.17 2.37
C GLY A 352 -8.99 2.67 2.62
N VAL A 353 -7.79 2.07 2.69
CA VAL A 353 -7.63 0.65 3.04
C VAL A 353 -7.95 0.44 4.51
N PRO A 354 -8.90 -0.46 4.84
CA PRO A 354 -9.23 -0.74 6.22
C PRO A 354 -8.10 -1.53 6.92
N ILE A 355 -7.68 -1.03 8.08
CA ILE A 355 -6.81 -1.75 9.04
C ILE A 355 -7.67 -2.65 9.92
N LEU A 356 -8.87 -2.18 10.26
CA LEU A 356 -9.89 -2.91 11.02
C LEU A 356 -11.24 -2.73 10.37
N VAL A 357 -12.02 -3.80 10.34
CA VAL A 357 -13.45 -3.74 9.98
C VAL A 357 -14.32 -4.02 11.21
N PRO A 358 -15.59 -3.57 11.24
CA PRO A 358 -16.50 -3.90 12.33
C PRO A 358 -16.63 -5.42 12.50
N GLY A 359 -16.55 -5.90 13.74
CA GLY A 359 -16.62 -7.33 14.06
C GLY A 359 -15.27 -8.02 14.19
N GLU A 360 -14.18 -7.40 13.78
CA GLU A 360 -12.84 -7.95 13.96
C GLU A 360 -12.34 -7.78 15.40
N LYS A 361 -11.62 -8.80 15.87
CA LYS A 361 -10.88 -8.72 17.13
C LYS A 361 -9.63 -7.86 16.94
N ILE A 362 -9.46 -6.87 17.81
CA ILE A 362 -8.31 -5.97 17.81
C ILE A 362 -7.12 -6.69 18.42
N LEU A 363 -6.08 -6.92 17.63
CA LEU A 363 -4.84 -7.54 18.08
C LEU A 363 -3.86 -6.48 18.59
N LYS A 364 -2.90 -6.88 19.43
CA LYS A 364 -1.83 -6.01 19.90
C LYS A 364 -1.05 -5.38 18.74
N GLU A 365 -0.68 -6.20 17.77
CA GLU A 365 -0.01 -5.78 16.53
C GLU A 365 -0.81 -4.71 15.77
N THR A 366 -2.13 -4.84 15.70
CA THR A 366 -3.01 -3.85 15.05
C THR A 366 -2.96 -2.50 15.77
N VAL A 367 -2.94 -2.51 17.11
CA VAL A 367 -2.79 -1.28 17.92
C VAL A 367 -1.43 -0.63 17.69
N GLU A 368 -0.37 -1.42 17.63
CA GLU A 368 1.00 -0.95 17.35
C GLU A 368 1.10 -0.33 15.96
N ASN A 369 0.56 -0.99 14.93
CA ASN A 369 0.53 -0.48 13.56
C ASN A 369 -0.23 0.85 13.46
N ILE A 370 -1.43 0.93 14.06
CA ILE A 370 -2.23 2.17 14.08
C ILE A 370 -1.44 3.28 14.79
N SER A 371 -0.79 2.98 15.93
CA SER A 371 0.01 3.94 16.69
C SER A 371 1.20 4.45 15.88
N GLN A 372 1.84 3.57 15.11
CA GLN A 372 2.95 3.93 14.24
C GLN A 372 2.50 4.85 13.09
N TYR A 373 1.33 4.59 12.49
CA TYR A 373 0.76 5.49 11.48
C TYR A 373 0.47 6.87 12.06
N LEU A 374 -0.15 6.94 13.24
CA LEU A 374 -0.44 8.20 13.93
C LEU A 374 0.85 8.97 14.28
N TYR A 375 1.88 8.26 14.80
CA TYR A 375 3.16 8.87 15.13
C TYR A 375 3.85 9.48 13.91
N ASN A 376 3.77 8.82 12.76
CA ASN A 376 4.31 9.32 11.49
C ASN A 376 3.39 10.34 10.79
N GLY A 377 2.29 10.76 11.45
CA GLY A 377 1.40 11.81 10.98
C GLY A 377 0.52 11.41 9.79
N TYR A 378 0.22 10.12 9.64
CA TYR A 378 -0.77 9.65 8.66
C TYR A 378 -2.19 9.93 9.12
N ASN A 379 -3.09 10.15 8.15
CA ASN A 379 -4.50 10.35 8.42
C ASN A 379 -5.20 8.99 8.64
N VAL A 380 -5.46 8.66 9.90
CA VAL A 380 -6.17 7.43 10.29
C VAL A 380 -7.62 7.77 10.61
N LEU A 381 -8.52 7.38 9.73
CA LEU A 381 -9.96 7.55 9.92
C LEU A 381 -10.52 6.47 10.84
N GLY A 382 -11.60 6.81 11.56
CA GLY A 382 -12.27 5.88 12.51
C GLY A 382 -11.79 6.03 13.95
N LEU A 383 -10.81 6.90 14.20
CA LEU A 383 -10.35 7.29 15.53
C LEU A 383 -10.82 8.71 15.87
N SER A 384 -10.95 8.99 17.16
CA SER A 384 -11.18 10.34 17.69
C SER A 384 -10.27 10.57 18.89
N CYS A 385 -9.27 11.45 18.77
CA CYS A 385 -8.31 11.76 19.83
C CYS A 385 -7.69 10.50 20.46
N ASN A 386 -7.11 9.62 19.64
CA ASN A 386 -6.54 8.33 20.03
C ASN A 386 -7.52 7.32 20.65
N LYS A 387 -8.81 7.53 20.47
CA LYS A 387 -9.87 6.63 20.96
C LYS A 387 -10.50 5.87 19.80
N ILE A 388 -10.82 4.61 20.04
CA ILE A 388 -11.46 3.70 19.10
C ILE A 388 -12.84 3.26 19.61
N ILE A 389 -13.76 3.01 18.69
CA ILE A 389 -15.09 2.51 19.02
C ILE A 389 -15.10 0.99 18.97
N VAL A 390 -15.50 0.36 20.05
CA VAL A 390 -15.57 -1.10 20.22
C VAL A 390 -16.97 -1.54 20.62
N LEU A 391 -17.30 -2.80 20.39
CA LEU A 391 -18.54 -3.41 20.90
C LEU A 391 -18.43 -3.58 22.42
N LYS A 392 -19.54 -3.26 23.14
CA LYS A 392 -19.54 -3.17 24.60
C LYS A 392 -19.51 -4.53 25.30
N ASP A 393 -20.16 -5.54 24.75
CA ASP A 393 -20.43 -6.82 25.43
C ASP A 393 -19.82 -8.04 24.69
N LEU A 394 -18.66 -7.87 24.03
CA LEU A 394 -17.99 -8.96 23.27
C LEU A 394 -16.51 -9.04 23.55
#